data_82d0251be6eff0c3c5b80084a0599f73
#
_entry.id   82d0251be6eff0c3c5b80084a0599f73
#
_cell.length_a   1.000
_cell.length_b   1.000
_cell.length_c   1.000
_cell.angle_alpha   90.00
_cell.angle_beta   90.00
_cell.angle_gamma   90.00
#
_symmetry.space_group_name_H-M   'P 1'
#
loop_
_entity.id
_entity.type
_entity.pdbx_description
1 polymer ?
#
loop_
_entity_poly.entity_id
_entity_poly.type
_entity_poly.pdbx_seq_one_letter_code
_entity_poly.pdbx_strand_id
1 'polypeptide(L)'
;MRVCIVGCGAVGTTRLVLGSLRRYGQDVVLKESAQFVLPFVSFRSTGDPRYQSAHALGQLSAVIELRDVDESQLHLQMYTYDPAFLDALPRLLQGRLAKPLLSSVLSRLSVGLGYLPSSASPRLRIRLNAPTSESERAPLVITRDGTSPDPRRLLRTLSRRLLSFAPPLDLWPVLPQLQLSAPGKSYHWGGTFPHATSSSSDLTTDRLGRLSAWRRIHLVDAAVIPGFASTSFTLTVMANAHRIATEAVELSEDRR
;
A
#
# COMPACT_ATOMS: atom_id res chain seq x y z
N MET A 1 26.66 -24.86 -3.78
CA MET A 1 26.93 -23.40 -3.97
C MET A 1 25.98 -22.62 -3.06
N ARG A 2 26.40 -21.57 -2.31
CA ARG A 2 25.49 -20.87 -1.36
C ARG A 2 24.74 -19.75 -2.08
N VAL A 3 23.41 -19.70 -1.88
CA VAL A 3 22.50 -18.65 -2.36
C VAL A 3 22.18 -17.74 -1.19
N CYS A 4 22.10 -16.45 -1.41
CA CYS A 4 21.69 -15.44 -0.42
C CYS A 4 20.33 -14.85 -0.82
N ILE A 5 19.35 -14.96 0.04
CA ILE A 5 18.00 -14.39 -0.13
C ILE A 5 17.87 -13.15 0.74
N VAL A 6 17.47 -12.04 0.16
CA VAL A 6 17.32 -10.74 0.84
C VAL A 6 15.85 -10.32 0.82
N GLY A 7 15.26 -10.20 2.01
CA GLY A 7 13.87 -9.82 2.24
C GLY A 7 13.73 -8.88 3.45
N CYS A 8 14.39 -7.71 3.40
CA CYS A 8 14.42 -6.75 4.53
C CYS A 8 13.29 -5.71 4.48
N GLY A 9 12.30 -5.90 3.60
CA GLY A 9 11.29 -4.91 3.25
C GLY A 9 11.85 -3.82 2.32
N ALA A 10 10.98 -3.18 1.52
CA ALA A 10 11.41 -2.30 0.44
C ALA A 10 12.44 -1.24 0.87
N VAL A 11 12.22 -0.58 2.01
CA VAL A 11 13.12 0.47 2.52
C VAL A 11 14.44 -0.13 3.05
N GLY A 12 14.34 -1.25 3.81
CA GLY A 12 15.52 -1.94 4.35
C GLY A 12 16.40 -2.54 3.25
N THR A 13 15.77 -3.20 2.28
CA THR A 13 16.46 -3.74 1.11
C THR A 13 17.11 -2.63 0.29
N THR A 14 16.43 -1.49 0.11
CA THR A 14 17.04 -0.35 -0.59
C THR A 14 18.27 0.18 0.12
N ARG A 15 18.20 0.34 1.45
CA ARG A 15 19.39 0.73 2.24
C ARG A 15 20.55 -0.25 2.05
N LEU A 16 20.26 -1.54 2.16
CA LEU A 16 21.28 -2.58 2.03
C LEU A 16 21.93 -2.59 0.64
N VAL A 17 21.13 -2.52 -0.41
CA VAL A 17 21.58 -2.53 -1.80
C VAL A 17 22.44 -1.30 -2.10
N LEU A 18 21.92 -0.10 -1.83
CA LEU A 18 22.63 1.14 -2.11
C LEU A 18 23.96 1.23 -1.32
N GLY A 19 23.96 0.79 -0.05
CA GLY A 19 25.15 0.73 0.76
C GLY A 19 26.19 -0.26 0.25
N SER A 20 25.76 -1.48 -0.10
CA SER A 20 26.64 -2.55 -0.61
C SER A 20 27.26 -2.19 -1.98
N LEU A 21 26.53 -1.48 -2.81
CA LEU A 21 27.01 -0.99 -4.12
C LEU A 21 27.69 0.39 -4.02
N ARG A 22 27.77 0.99 -2.82
CA ARG A 22 28.29 2.33 -2.57
C ARG A 22 27.63 3.41 -3.45
N ARG A 23 26.31 3.23 -3.75
CA ARG A 23 25.51 4.16 -4.56
C ARG A 23 24.98 5.30 -3.68
N TYR A 24 25.88 6.04 -3.04
CA TYR A 24 25.52 7.20 -2.22
C TYR A 24 25.09 8.36 -3.10
N GLY A 25 24.10 9.13 -2.64
CA GLY A 25 23.57 10.30 -3.35
C GLY A 25 22.65 9.96 -4.53
N GLN A 26 22.49 8.68 -4.91
CA GLN A 26 21.63 8.25 -5.99
C GLN A 26 20.18 8.16 -5.52
N ASP A 27 19.27 8.77 -6.27
CA ASP A 27 17.83 8.64 -6.06
C ASP A 27 17.29 7.35 -6.67
N VAL A 28 16.46 6.67 -5.92
CA VAL A 28 15.68 5.51 -6.37
C VAL A 28 14.21 5.80 -6.15
N VAL A 29 13.36 5.46 -7.11
CA VAL A 29 11.92 5.64 -6.98
C VAL A 29 11.36 4.60 -6.02
N LEU A 30 10.66 5.06 -4.99
CA LEU A 30 9.88 4.24 -4.10
C LEU A 30 8.40 4.44 -4.44
N LYS A 31 7.77 3.42 -4.98
CA LYS A 31 6.34 3.42 -5.30
C LYS A 31 5.53 3.15 -4.05
N GLU A 32 4.35 3.75 -4.00
CA GLU A 32 3.35 3.44 -2.97
C GLU A 32 1.99 3.19 -3.60
N SER A 33 1.13 2.52 -2.86
CA SER A 33 -0.30 2.40 -3.13
C SER A 33 -1.00 3.30 -2.11
N ALA A 34 -1.36 4.51 -2.54
CA ALA A 34 -1.89 5.53 -1.64
C ALA A 34 -3.23 5.10 -1.07
N GLN A 35 -3.36 5.19 0.25
CA GLN A 35 -4.56 4.86 0.99
C GLN A 35 -5.53 6.03 1.00
N PHE A 36 -6.82 5.75 0.88
CA PHE A 36 -7.87 6.72 1.17
C PHE A 36 -8.90 6.15 2.13
N VAL A 37 -9.52 7.03 2.89
CA VAL A 37 -10.60 6.72 3.82
C VAL A 37 -11.84 7.48 3.38
N LEU A 38 -12.97 6.80 3.36
CA LEU A 38 -14.27 7.38 2.98
C LEU A 38 -15.36 6.84 3.91
N PRO A 39 -15.98 7.68 4.73
CA PRO A 39 -17.16 7.30 5.49
C PRO A 39 -18.39 7.14 4.59
N PHE A 40 -19.29 6.26 5.00
CA PHE A 40 -20.60 6.02 4.38
C PHE A 40 -21.69 6.07 5.42
N VAL A 41 -22.87 6.49 4.98
CA VAL A 41 -24.09 6.53 5.79
C VAL A 41 -25.17 5.68 5.11
N SER A 42 -25.86 4.85 5.88
CA SER A 42 -27.03 4.10 5.46
C SER A 42 -28.28 4.67 6.15
N PHE A 43 -29.42 4.70 5.44
CA PHE A 43 -30.71 5.06 6.05
C PHE A 43 -31.22 3.94 6.97
N ARG A 44 -30.89 2.69 6.64
CA ARG A 44 -31.17 1.52 7.48
C ARG A 44 -30.03 1.27 8.47
N SER A 45 -30.37 0.72 9.64
CA SER A 45 -29.35 0.26 10.58
C SER A 45 -28.60 -0.94 10.00
N THR A 46 -27.28 -0.91 10.03
CA THR A 46 -26.41 -2.00 9.54
C THR A 46 -26.06 -3.01 10.65
N GLY A 47 -26.56 -2.82 11.85
CA GLY A 47 -26.32 -3.72 12.99
C GLY A 47 -26.37 -2.98 14.33
N ASP A 48 -26.16 -3.72 15.41
CA ASP A 48 -26.03 -3.17 16.75
C ASP A 48 -24.54 -3.03 17.09
N PRO A 49 -24.01 -1.80 17.23
CA PRO A 49 -22.61 -1.56 17.50
C PRO A 49 -22.11 -2.19 18.83
N ARG A 50 -23.04 -2.58 19.73
CA ARG A 50 -22.69 -3.20 21.02
C ARG A 50 -22.26 -4.67 20.90
N TYR A 51 -22.64 -5.34 19.81
CA TYR A 51 -22.41 -6.77 19.60
C TYR A 51 -21.35 -7.06 18.53
N GLN A 52 -20.67 -6.04 18.02
CA GLN A 52 -19.60 -6.27 17.06
C GLN A 52 -18.31 -6.64 17.78
N SER A 53 -17.75 -7.78 17.44
CA SER A 53 -16.44 -8.17 17.95
C SER A 53 -15.39 -7.19 17.44
N ALA A 54 -14.57 -6.66 18.31
CA ALA A 54 -13.59 -5.62 18.06
C ALA A 54 -12.45 -6.00 17.05
N HIS A 55 -12.50 -7.18 16.47
CA HIS A 55 -11.40 -7.69 15.65
C HIS A 55 -11.84 -8.19 14.27
N ALA A 56 -12.98 -7.75 13.76
CA ALA A 56 -13.37 -8.09 12.40
C ALA A 56 -12.45 -7.37 11.41
N LEU A 57 -11.70 -8.13 10.64
CA LEU A 57 -11.13 -7.69 9.38
C LEU A 57 -12.24 -7.13 8.47
N GLY A 58 -11.89 -6.46 7.37
CA GLY A 58 -12.89 -5.90 6.46
C GLY A 58 -14.04 -6.88 6.19
N GLN A 59 -15.27 -6.47 6.53
CA GLN A 59 -16.44 -7.34 6.51
C GLN A 59 -17.00 -7.50 5.11
N LEU A 60 -16.79 -6.49 4.27
CA LEU A 60 -17.20 -6.46 2.87
C LEU A 60 -16.06 -5.86 2.05
N SER A 61 -15.80 -6.44 0.90
CA SER A 61 -14.88 -5.88 -0.09
C SER A 61 -15.62 -5.56 -1.37
N ALA A 62 -15.42 -4.35 -1.89
CA ALA A 62 -15.90 -3.94 -3.19
C ALA A 62 -14.73 -3.74 -4.15
N VAL A 63 -14.85 -4.29 -5.35
CA VAL A 63 -13.94 -4.03 -6.46
C VAL A 63 -14.66 -3.10 -7.44
N ILE A 64 -14.05 -1.95 -7.71
CA ILE A 64 -14.65 -0.90 -8.54
C ILE A 64 -13.78 -0.75 -9.79
N GLU A 65 -14.36 -1.08 -10.93
CA GLU A 65 -13.69 -0.91 -12.21
C GLU A 65 -13.83 0.55 -12.69
N LEU A 66 -12.70 1.16 -13.03
CA LEU A 66 -12.63 2.54 -13.53
C LEU A 66 -12.02 2.59 -14.93
N ARG A 67 -12.44 1.68 -15.82
CA ARG A 67 -11.88 1.48 -17.17
C ARG A 67 -11.81 2.76 -18.00
N ASP A 68 -12.68 3.73 -17.74
CA ASP A 68 -12.72 5.01 -18.47
C ASP A 68 -11.54 5.94 -18.12
N VAL A 69 -10.81 5.64 -17.02
CA VAL A 69 -9.73 6.52 -16.50
C VAL A 69 -8.42 5.77 -16.36
N ASP A 70 -8.49 4.53 -15.91
CA ASP A 70 -7.35 3.63 -15.65
C ASP A 70 -7.87 2.20 -15.82
N GLU A 71 -7.10 1.33 -16.48
CA GLU A 71 -7.45 -0.09 -16.60
C GLU A 71 -7.40 -0.82 -15.23
N SER A 72 -6.96 -0.11 -14.20
CA SER A 72 -6.85 -0.63 -12.86
C SER A 72 -8.22 -0.74 -12.17
N GLN A 73 -8.34 -1.75 -11.36
CA GLN A 73 -9.45 -1.90 -10.42
C GLN A 73 -9.10 -1.21 -9.10
N LEU A 74 -10.06 -0.52 -8.50
CA LEU A 74 -9.94 -0.03 -7.13
C LEU A 74 -10.56 -1.05 -6.16
N HIS A 75 -9.87 -1.28 -5.07
CA HIS A 75 -10.35 -2.13 -3.99
C HIS A 75 -10.72 -1.28 -2.78
N LEU A 76 -11.94 -1.46 -2.30
CA LEU A 76 -12.49 -0.79 -1.13
C LEU A 76 -12.89 -1.84 -0.11
N GLN A 77 -12.28 -1.79 1.07
CA GLN A 77 -12.65 -2.62 2.20
C GLN A 77 -13.61 -1.83 3.08
N MET A 78 -14.75 -2.42 3.39
CA MET A 78 -15.77 -1.81 4.22
C MET A 78 -15.68 -2.37 5.63
N TYR A 79 -15.73 -1.46 6.58
CA TYR A 79 -15.76 -1.74 8.00
C TYR A 79 -17.02 -1.14 8.58
N THR A 80 -17.77 -1.91 9.30
CA THR A 80 -18.81 -1.37 10.16
C THR A 80 -18.15 -0.73 11.38
N TYR A 81 -18.94 -0.06 12.17
CA TYR A 81 -18.49 0.66 13.33
C TYR A 81 -17.65 -0.23 14.27
N ASP A 82 -16.50 0.31 14.68
CA ASP A 82 -15.65 -0.24 15.73
C ASP A 82 -15.76 0.68 16.97
N PRO A 83 -15.96 0.13 18.20
CA PRO A 83 -15.94 0.91 19.44
C PRO A 83 -14.71 1.82 19.61
N ALA A 84 -13.57 1.46 19.02
CA ALA A 84 -12.37 2.30 19.01
C ALA A 84 -12.59 3.68 18.35
N PHE A 85 -13.56 3.81 17.43
CA PHE A 85 -13.94 5.12 16.88
C PHE A 85 -14.66 6.01 17.89
N LEU A 86 -15.29 5.43 18.94
CA LEU A 86 -15.87 6.23 20.03
C LEU A 86 -14.80 6.95 20.83
N ASP A 87 -13.68 6.33 21.04
CA ASP A 87 -12.58 6.94 21.80
C ASP A 87 -11.92 8.09 21.03
N ALA A 88 -12.06 8.08 19.70
CA ALA A 88 -11.60 9.16 18.82
C ALA A 88 -12.59 10.36 18.75
N LEU A 89 -13.81 10.21 19.27
CA LEU A 89 -14.78 11.30 19.27
C LEU A 89 -14.45 12.35 20.33
N PRO A 90 -14.80 13.65 20.08
CA PRO A 90 -14.68 14.68 21.09
C PRO A 90 -15.40 14.29 22.38
N ARG A 91 -14.80 14.53 23.55
CA ARG A 91 -15.35 14.22 24.86
C ARG A 91 -16.78 14.72 25.09
N LEU A 92 -17.16 15.77 24.39
CA LEU A 92 -18.53 16.34 24.42
C LEU A 92 -19.59 15.33 23.96
N LEU A 93 -19.25 14.45 23.01
CA LEU A 93 -20.13 13.42 22.44
C LEU A 93 -20.09 12.10 23.21
N GLN A 94 -19.21 11.96 24.19
CA GLN A 94 -19.07 10.75 25.03
C GLN A 94 -20.01 10.78 26.27
N GLY A 95 -20.81 11.83 26.44
CA GLY A 95 -21.73 11.99 27.59
C GLY A 95 -22.86 10.95 27.62
N ARG A 96 -23.38 10.62 28.82
CA ARG A 96 -24.45 9.62 29.03
C ARG A 96 -25.73 9.89 28.23
N LEU A 97 -26.09 11.16 28.02
CA LEU A 97 -27.27 11.56 27.24
C LEU A 97 -27.06 11.43 25.71
N ALA A 98 -25.83 11.44 25.25
CA ALA A 98 -25.52 11.28 23.83
C ALA A 98 -25.48 9.81 23.38
N LYS A 99 -25.35 8.85 24.31
CA LYS A 99 -25.16 7.43 23.98
C LYS A 99 -26.25 6.82 23.10
N PRO A 100 -27.57 6.96 23.36
CA PRO A 100 -28.59 6.33 22.52
C PRO A 100 -28.66 6.97 21.12
N LEU A 101 -28.52 8.30 21.05
CA LEU A 101 -28.46 9.00 19.77
C LEU A 101 -27.20 8.61 18.98
N LEU A 102 -26.08 8.55 19.67
CA LEU A 102 -24.80 8.14 19.11
C LEU A 102 -24.86 6.70 18.60
N SER A 103 -25.42 5.76 19.36
CA SER A 103 -25.64 4.37 18.93
C SER A 103 -26.48 4.28 17.66
N SER A 104 -27.56 5.09 17.57
CA SER A 104 -28.41 5.14 16.37
C SER A 104 -27.66 5.68 15.15
N VAL A 105 -26.80 6.69 15.31
CA VAL A 105 -25.95 7.22 14.23
C VAL A 105 -24.89 6.19 13.83
N LEU A 106 -24.22 5.61 14.81
CA LEU A 106 -23.14 4.65 14.58
C LEU A 106 -23.62 3.37 13.91
N SER A 107 -24.84 2.90 14.22
CA SER A 107 -25.45 1.74 13.55
C SER A 107 -25.73 1.98 12.07
N ARG A 108 -25.58 3.22 11.59
CA ARG A 108 -25.76 3.61 10.17
C ARG A 108 -24.45 4.03 9.51
N LEU A 109 -23.35 4.07 10.25
CA LEU A 109 -22.05 4.44 9.73
C LEU A 109 -21.25 3.22 9.35
N SER A 110 -20.58 3.30 8.23
CA SER A 110 -19.49 2.42 7.86
C SER A 110 -18.33 3.21 7.31
N VAL A 111 -17.14 2.63 7.33
CA VAL A 111 -15.92 3.28 6.85
C VAL A 111 -15.34 2.42 5.72
N GLY A 112 -15.16 3.03 4.57
CA GLY A 112 -14.44 2.46 3.45
C GLY A 112 -12.97 2.81 3.54
N LEU A 113 -12.12 1.79 3.52
CA LEU A 113 -10.68 1.90 3.42
C LEU A 113 -10.27 1.40 2.05
N GLY A 114 -9.79 2.30 1.21
CA GLY A 114 -9.40 1.96 -0.14
C GLY A 114 -7.95 2.31 -0.44
N TYR A 115 -7.45 1.73 -1.52
CA TYR A 115 -6.11 1.98 -2.02
C TYR A 115 -6.17 2.34 -3.50
N LEU A 116 -5.31 3.26 -3.91
CA LEU A 116 -5.07 3.55 -5.31
C LEU A 116 -3.98 2.63 -5.86
N PRO A 117 -4.03 2.24 -7.15
CA PRO A 117 -2.91 1.54 -7.76
C PRO A 117 -1.66 2.43 -7.76
N SER A 118 -0.49 1.81 -7.73
CA SER A 118 0.77 2.56 -7.68
C SER A 118 1.02 3.43 -8.93
N SER A 119 0.34 3.12 -10.04
CA SER A 119 0.33 3.94 -11.27
C SER A 119 -0.34 5.30 -11.07
N ALA A 120 -1.36 5.37 -10.21
CA ALA A 120 -2.14 6.57 -9.91
C ALA A 120 -1.79 7.18 -8.53
N SER A 121 -0.85 6.59 -7.82
CA SER A 121 -0.43 7.03 -6.49
C SER A 121 0.75 8.00 -6.56
N PRO A 122 0.91 8.88 -5.58
CA PRO A 122 2.13 9.66 -5.42
C PRO A 122 3.36 8.75 -5.34
N ARG A 123 4.49 9.25 -5.84
CA ARG A 123 5.78 8.56 -5.77
C ARG A 123 6.68 9.25 -4.77
N LEU A 124 7.57 8.47 -4.19
CA LEU A 124 8.63 8.94 -3.31
C LEU A 124 9.98 8.67 -3.96
N ARG A 125 10.99 9.42 -3.54
CA ARG A 125 12.40 9.16 -3.82
C ARG A 125 13.09 8.77 -2.54
N ILE A 126 13.87 7.72 -2.60
CA ILE A 126 14.70 7.25 -1.52
C ILE A 126 16.17 7.39 -1.92
N ARG A 127 16.97 7.98 -1.05
CA ARG A 127 18.41 8.23 -1.25
C ARG A 127 19.17 7.80 -0.02
N LEU A 128 20.29 7.13 -0.21
CA LEU A 128 21.23 6.86 0.83
C LEU A 128 22.39 7.88 0.72
N ASN A 129 22.55 8.71 1.72
CA ASN A 129 23.67 9.65 1.78
C ASN A 129 24.93 8.94 2.29
N ALA A 130 26.10 9.42 1.89
CA ALA A 130 27.36 8.91 2.44
C ALA A 130 27.41 9.16 3.96
N PRO A 131 27.97 8.23 4.75
CA PRO A 131 28.21 8.49 6.18
C PRO A 131 29.26 9.57 6.33
N THR A 132 29.17 10.39 7.38
CA THR A 132 30.12 11.46 7.66
C THR A 132 31.36 10.93 8.39
N SER A 133 31.27 9.73 8.98
CA SER A 133 32.39 9.02 9.62
C SER A 133 32.26 7.51 9.45
N GLU A 134 33.31 6.74 9.59
CA GLU A 134 33.28 5.28 9.48
C GLU A 134 32.40 4.59 10.54
N SER A 135 32.19 5.22 11.67
CA SER A 135 31.34 4.72 12.76
C SER A 135 29.88 5.09 12.61
N GLU A 136 29.55 5.98 11.68
CA GLU A 136 28.19 6.48 11.50
C GLU A 136 27.42 5.65 10.48
N ARG A 137 26.16 5.35 10.81
CA ARG A 137 25.25 4.67 9.88
C ARG A 137 24.79 5.65 8.81
N ALA A 138 25.07 5.35 7.53
CA ALA A 138 24.66 6.15 6.39
C ALA A 138 23.18 6.60 6.48
N PRO A 139 22.89 7.91 6.44
CA PRO A 139 21.52 8.43 6.55
C PRO A 139 20.68 8.07 5.32
N LEU A 140 19.48 7.56 5.55
CA LEU A 140 18.48 7.30 4.49
C LEU A 140 17.48 8.46 4.48
N VAL A 141 17.31 9.09 3.33
CA VAL A 141 16.41 10.22 3.14
C VAL A 141 15.30 9.80 2.19
N ILE A 142 14.04 10.06 2.57
CA ILE A 142 12.87 9.82 1.74
C ILE A 142 12.21 11.17 1.49
N THR A 143 12.03 11.52 0.22
CA THR A 143 11.42 12.77 -0.24
C THR A 143 10.28 12.51 -1.18
N ARG A 144 9.40 13.50 -1.35
CA ARG A 144 8.33 13.42 -2.35
C ARG A 144 8.92 13.58 -3.76
N ASP A 145 8.46 12.74 -4.69
CA ASP A 145 8.79 12.91 -6.11
C ASP A 145 7.84 13.96 -6.74
N GLY A 146 8.42 15.04 -7.26
CA GLY A 146 7.67 16.13 -7.91
C GLY A 146 6.97 15.71 -9.22
N THR A 147 7.34 14.55 -9.80
CA THR A 147 6.73 14.00 -11.02
C THR A 147 5.60 13.02 -10.76
N SER A 148 5.09 13.01 -9.54
CA SER A 148 4.02 12.10 -9.11
C SER A 148 2.73 12.30 -9.90
N PRO A 149 1.98 11.23 -10.23
CA PRO A 149 0.64 11.34 -10.81
C PRO A 149 -0.31 12.14 -9.91
N ASP A 150 -1.26 12.86 -10.52
CA ASP A 150 -2.35 13.51 -9.78
C ASP A 150 -3.53 12.54 -9.63
N PRO A 151 -3.88 12.09 -8.43
CA PRO A 151 -4.96 11.13 -8.20
C PRO A 151 -6.36 11.75 -8.33
N ARG A 152 -6.47 13.08 -8.49
CA ARG A 152 -7.76 13.78 -8.43
C ARG A 152 -8.75 13.32 -9.49
N ARG A 153 -8.26 13.03 -10.71
CA ARG A 153 -9.14 12.53 -11.79
C ARG A 153 -9.74 11.17 -11.41
N LEU A 154 -8.92 10.26 -10.91
CA LEU A 154 -9.35 8.93 -10.47
C LEU A 154 -10.35 9.01 -9.31
N LEU A 155 -10.05 9.85 -8.31
CA LEU A 155 -10.95 10.05 -7.16
C LEU A 155 -12.30 10.66 -7.55
N ARG A 156 -12.34 11.58 -8.53
CA ARG A 156 -13.60 12.12 -9.06
C ARG A 156 -14.44 11.04 -9.75
N THR A 157 -13.82 10.18 -10.54
CA THR A 157 -14.53 9.08 -11.22
C THR A 157 -15.01 8.06 -10.20
N LEU A 158 -14.18 7.72 -9.21
CA LEU A 158 -14.57 6.87 -8.08
C LEU A 158 -15.80 7.45 -7.36
N SER A 159 -15.78 8.74 -7.03
CA SER A 159 -16.88 9.42 -6.34
C SER A 159 -18.19 9.33 -7.11
N ARG A 160 -18.15 9.55 -8.44
CA ARG A 160 -19.35 9.42 -9.30
C ARG A 160 -19.89 7.98 -9.32
N ARG A 161 -19.00 7.00 -9.43
CA ARG A 161 -19.38 5.58 -9.40
C ARG A 161 -20.01 5.20 -8.05
N LEU A 162 -19.41 5.60 -6.94
CA LEU A 162 -19.95 5.33 -5.61
C LEU A 162 -21.34 5.97 -5.42
N LEU A 163 -21.53 7.19 -5.90
CA LEU A 163 -22.86 7.84 -5.86
C LEU A 163 -23.91 7.10 -6.72
N SER A 164 -23.52 6.56 -7.87
CA SER A 164 -24.45 5.80 -8.71
C SER A 164 -24.91 4.48 -8.09
N PHE A 165 -24.09 3.90 -7.22
CA PHE A 165 -24.44 2.67 -6.48
C PHE A 165 -25.06 2.94 -5.11
N ALA A 166 -25.09 4.18 -4.65
CA ALA A 166 -25.59 4.52 -3.33
C ALA A 166 -27.08 4.15 -3.12
N PRO A 167 -28.02 4.46 -4.06
CA PRO A 167 -29.42 4.15 -3.85
C PRO A 167 -29.70 2.63 -3.74
N PRO A 168 -29.25 1.76 -4.66
CA PRO A 168 -29.56 0.33 -4.57
C PRO A 168 -28.89 -0.37 -3.38
N LEU A 169 -27.76 0.15 -2.89
CA LEU A 169 -27.01 -0.45 -1.77
C LEU A 169 -27.38 0.18 -0.42
N ASP A 170 -28.15 1.26 -0.41
CA ASP A 170 -28.36 2.11 0.78
C ASP A 170 -27.03 2.47 1.48
N LEU A 171 -26.02 2.82 0.68
CA LEU A 171 -24.66 3.09 1.13
C LEU A 171 -24.16 4.40 0.53
N TRP A 172 -24.41 5.49 1.22
CA TRP A 172 -24.18 6.85 0.74
C TRP A 172 -22.81 7.36 1.12
N PRO A 173 -21.90 7.62 0.18
CA PRO A 173 -20.58 8.14 0.48
C PRO A 173 -20.63 9.57 0.98
N VAL A 174 -19.97 9.85 2.10
CA VAL A 174 -19.81 11.21 2.64
C VAL A 174 -18.60 11.87 1.98
N LEU A 175 -18.75 12.26 0.70
CA LEU A 175 -17.64 12.73 -0.15
C LEU A 175 -16.82 13.89 0.42
N PRO A 176 -17.38 14.86 1.17
CA PRO A 176 -16.58 15.88 1.82
C PRO A 176 -15.57 15.35 2.84
N GLN A 177 -15.77 14.11 3.31
CA GLN A 177 -14.89 13.42 4.26
C GLN A 177 -13.95 12.42 3.57
N LEU A 178 -13.90 12.41 2.24
CA LEU A 178 -12.91 11.63 1.50
C LEU A 178 -11.51 12.16 1.82
N GLN A 179 -10.72 11.34 2.50
CA GLN A 179 -9.37 11.68 2.89
C GLN A 179 -8.36 10.78 2.18
N LEU A 180 -7.50 11.38 1.38
CA LEU A 180 -6.34 10.70 0.79
C LEU A 180 -5.15 10.87 1.73
N SER A 181 -4.47 9.77 2.03
CA SER A 181 -3.26 9.80 2.83
C SER A 181 -2.18 10.65 2.17
N ALA A 182 -1.44 11.40 2.96
CA ALA A 182 -0.27 12.12 2.47
C ALA A 182 0.78 11.13 1.93
N PRO A 183 1.58 11.51 0.94
CA PRO A 183 2.67 10.68 0.44
C PRO A 183 3.57 10.16 1.57
N GLY A 184 3.89 8.88 1.54
CA GLY A 184 4.66 8.21 2.58
C GLY A 184 3.86 7.78 3.83
N LYS A 185 2.54 7.99 3.85
CA LYS A 185 1.65 7.53 4.93
C LYS A 185 0.90 6.23 4.60
N SER A 186 1.08 5.70 3.39
CA SER A 186 0.58 4.38 3.01
C SER A 186 1.42 3.29 3.68
N TYR A 187 0.83 2.10 3.82
CA TYR A 187 1.53 0.91 4.33
C TYR A 187 2.09 0.03 3.20
N HIS A 188 1.82 0.39 1.95
CA HIS A 188 2.17 -0.40 0.77
C HIS A 188 3.27 0.30 -0.03
N TRP A 189 4.53 -0.10 0.19
CA TRP A 189 5.71 0.45 -0.48
C TRP A 189 6.53 -0.60 -1.19
N GLY A 190 7.14 -0.25 -2.33
CA GLY A 190 8.04 -1.13 -3.05
C GLY A 190 8.52 -0.58 -4.38
N GLY A 191 8.96 -1.48 -5.26
CA GLY A 191 9.34 -1.17 -6.63
C GLY A 191 10.63 -0.36 -6.76
N THR A 192 11.54 -0.45 -5.79
CA THR A 192 12.83 0.26 -5.83
C THR A 192 13.84 -0.40 -6.76
N PHE A 193 13.76 -1.73 -6.93
CA PHE A 193 14.58 -2.53 -7.84
C PHE A 193 13.69 -3.46 -8.67
N PRO A 194 12.82 -2.90 -9.51
CA PRO A 194 11.74 -3.66 -10.13
C PRO A 194 12.29 -4.75 -11.06
N HIS A 195 11.57 -5.87 -11.15
CA HIS A 195 11.79 -6.84 -12.20
C HIS A 195 11.67 -6.18 -13.57
N ALA A 196 12.62 -6.46 -14.46
CA ALA A 196 12.61 -5.99 -15.84
C ALA A 196 13.00 -7.13 -16.80
N THR A 197 12.39 -7.14 -17.97
CA THR A 197 12.71 -8.10 -19.04
C THR A 197 14.00 -7.78 -19.76
N SER A 198 14.41 -6.52 -19.74
CA SER A 198 15.71 -6.05 -20.23
C SER A 198 16.36 -5.21 -19.14
N SER A 199 17.67 -5.33 -18.99
CA SER A 199 18.44 -4.51 -18.05
C SER A 199 18.54 -3.07 -18.58
N SER A 200 17.47 -2.30 -18.36
CA SER A 200 17.44 -0.86 -18.69
C SER A 200 18.24 -0.02 -17.68
N SER A 201 18.58 -0.59 -16.54
CA SER A 201 19.34 0.05 -15.46
C SER A 201 20.06 -1.03 -14.65
N ASP A 202 21.20 -0.69 -14.06
CA ASP A 202 21.93 -1.52 -13.12
C ASP A 202 21.20 -1.72 -11.78
N LEU A 203 20.13 -0.94 -11.54
CA LEU A 203 19.22 -1.03 -10.38
C LEU A 203 17.89 -1.72 -10.70
N THR A 204 17.79 -2.44 -11.80
CA THR A 204 16.68 -3.35 -12.09
C THR A 204 17.09 -4.80 -11.82
N THR A 205 16.12 -5.63 -11.47
CA THR A 205 16.36 -7.06 -11.20
C THR A 205 15.86 -7.93 -12.34
N ASP A 206 16.53 -9.06 -12.55
CA ASP A 206 16.03 -10.10 -13.42
C ASP A 206 14.86 -10.88 -12.77
N ARG A 207 14.32 -11.89 -13.46
CA ARG A 207 13.21 -12.71 -12.95
C ARG A 207 13.53 -13.43 -11.63
N LEU A 208 14.81 -13.61 -11.30
CA LEU A 208 15.27 -14.23 -10.06
C LEU A 208 15.61 -13.19 -8.97
N GLY A 209 15.25 -11.94 -9.16
CA GLY A 209 15.53 -10.88 -8.18
C GLY A 209 17.00 -10.49 -8.09
N ARG A 210 17.83 -10.81 -9.11
CA ARG A 210 19.25 -10.47 -9.11
C ARG A 210 19.49 -9.14 -9.81
N LEU A 211 20.28 -8.30 -9.20
CA LEU A 211 20.89 -7.16 -9.88
C LEU A 211 22.05 -7.64 -10.78
N SER A 212 22.36 -6.88 -11.81
CA SER A 212 23.47 -7.20 -12.75
C SER A 212 24.81 -7.40 -12.03
N ALA A 213 25.03 -6.67 -10.94
CA ALA A 213 26.24 -6.76 -10.12
C ALA A 213 26.34 -8.06 -9.30
N TRP A 214 25.24 -8.82 -9.16
CA TRP A 214 25.18 -9.94 -8.23
C TRP A 214 24.65 -11.22 -8.90
N ARG A 215 25.40 -12.32 -8.77
CA ARG A 215 25.00 -13.62 -9.31
C ARG A 215 24.29 -14.53 -8.30
N ARG A 216 24.50 -14.30 -7.00
CA ARG A 216 24.08 -15.20 -5.91
C ARG A 216 23.23 -14.52 -4.85
N ILE A 217 22.90 -13.25 -5.04
CA ILE A 217 22.05 -12.48 -4.14
C ILE A 217 20.75 -12.22 -4.86
N HIS A 218 19.65 -12.61 -4.22
CA HIS A 218 18.29 -12.54 -4.75
C HIS A 218 17.45 -11.69 -3.84
N LEU A 219 16.94 -10.58 -4.35
CA LEU A 219 15.97 -9.74 -3.67
C LEU A 219 14.58 -10.36 -3.85
N VAL A 220 13.81 -10.52 -2.77
CA VAL A 220 12.55 -11.27 -2.81
C VAL A 220 11.34 -10.51 -2.25
N ASP A 221 11.56 -9.34 -1.67
CA ASP A 221 10.49 -8.55 -1.07
C ASP A 221 9.80 -7.59 -2.06
N ALA A 222 9.01 -6.67 -1.54
CA ALA A 222 8.29 -5.68 -2.35
C ALA A 222 9.19 -4.77 -3.19
N ALA A 223 10.50 -4.69 -2.90
CA ALA A 223 11.44 -3.89 -3.68
C ALA A 223 11.48 -4.30 -5.16
N VAL A 224 11.27 -5.60 -5.46
CA VAL A 224 11.36 -6.12 -6.83
C VAL A 224 10.03 -6.07 -7.60
N ILE A 225 8.91 -5.76 -6.96
CA ILE A 225 7.60 -5.72 -7.59
C ILE A 225 7.48 -4.44 -8.45
N PRO A 226 7.25 -4.55 -9.76
CA PRO A 226 7.26 -3.38 -10.66
C PRO A 226 6.14 -2.37 -10.40
N GLY A 227 5.01 -2.81 -9.86
CA GLY A 227 3.86 -1.99 -9.53
C GLY A 227 2.86 -2.74 -8.68
N PHE A 228 2.00 -2.01 -7.98
CA PHE A 228 1.00 -2.56 -7.08
C PHE A 228 -0.40 -2.24 -7.58
N ALA A 229 -1.27 -3.24 -7.55
CA ALA A 229 -2.70 -3.04 -7.65
C ALA A 229 -3.23 -2.34 -6.38
N SER A 230 -4.47 -1.98 -6.39
CA SER A 230 -5.16 -1.38 -5.23
C SER A 230 -5.53 -2.40 -4.13
N THR A 231 -5.27 -3.68 -4.37
CA THR A 231 -5.48 -4.76 -3.40
C THR A 231 -4.25 -4.96 -2.52
N SER A 232 -4.41 -5.68 -1.40
CA SER A 232 -3.25 -6.13 -0.61
C SER A 232 -2.34 -7.01 -1.48
N PHE A 233 -1.08 -6.66 -1.59
CA PHE A 233 -0.10 -7.36 -2.42
C PHE A 233 0.81 -8.31 -1.64
N THR A 234 0.56 -8.50 -0.35
CA THR A 234 1.37 -9.38 0.51
C THR A 234 1.46 -10.80 -0.06
N LEU A 235 0.32 -11.37 -0.48
CA LEU A 235 0.31 -12.71 -1.09
C LEU A 235 1.13 -12.77 -2.39
N THR A 236 1.04 -11.74 -3.21
CA THR A 236 1.84 -11.62 -4.45
C THR A 236 3.33 -11.59 -4.16
N VAL A 237 3.74 -10.80 -3.16
CA VAL A 237 5.15 -10.73 -2.71
C VAL A 237 5.62 -12.08 -2.19
N MET A 238 4.80 -12.76 -1.36
CA MET A 238 5.12 -14.09 -0.81
C MET A 238 5.24 -15.15 -1.93
N ALA A 239 4.31 -15.17 -2.87
CA ALA A 239 4.34 -16.09 -4.01
C ALA A 239 5.58 -15.86 -4.89
N ASN A 240 5.92 -14.60 -5.15
CA ASN A 240 7.12 -14.25 -5.91
C ASN A 240 8.40 -14.63 -5.14
N ALA A 241 8.44 -14.42 -3.83
CA ALA A 241 9.57 -14.83 -2.99
C ALA A 241 9.77 -16.35 -3.00
N HIS A 242 8.68 -17.12 -2.87
CA HIS A 242 8.70 -18.56 -2.95
C HIS A 242 9.24 -19.02 -4.31
N ARG A 243 8.69 -18.48 -5.41
CA ARG A 243 9.14 -18.80 -6.77
C ARG A 243 10.64 -18.53 -6.96
N ILE A 244 11.12 -17.33 -6.55
CA ILE A 244 12.54 -16.96 -6.67
C ILE A 244 13.42 -17.92 -5.87
N ALA A 245 13.03 -18.21 -4.62
CA ALA A 245 13.81 -19.07 -3.75
C ALA A 245 13.93 -20.51 -4.32
N THR A 246 12.82 -21.08 -4.79
CA THR A 246 12.79 -22.43 -5.38
C THR A 246 13.68 -22.50 -6.62
N GLU A 247 13.47 -21.61 -7.60
CA GLU A 247 14.26 -21.61 -8.84
C GLU A 247 15.76 -21.32 -8.58
N ALA A 248 16.08 -20.45 -7.61
CA ALA A 248 17.47 -20.14 -7.28
C ALA A 248 18.21 -21.35 -6.67
N VAL A 249 17.52 -22.18 -5.88
CA VAL A 249 18.09 -23.40 -5.30
C VAL A 249 18.30 -24.45 -6.39
N GLU A 250 17.28 -24.74 -7.20
CA GLU A 250 17.35 -25.69 -8.31
C GLU A 250 18.53 -25.37 -9.24
N LEU A 251 18.65 -24.13 -9.71
CA LEU A 251 19.76 -23.70 -10.56
C LEU A 251 21.13 -23.76 -9.86
N SER A 252 21.18 -23.81 -8.53
CA SER A 252 22.41 -23.98 -7.76
C SER A 252 22.84 -25.43 -7.66
N GLU A 253 21.91 -26.37 -7.74
CA GLU A 253 22.13 -27.81 -7.68
C GLU A 253 22.55 -28.38 -9.05
N ASP A 254 21.91 -27.94 -10.12
CA ASP A 254 22.21 -28.33 -11.51
C ASP A 254 23.65 -27.97 -11.95
N ARG A 255 24.33 -27.09 -11.21
CA ARG A 255 25.71 -26.69 -11.50
C ARG A 255 26.77 -27.38 -10.62
N ARG A 256 26.37 -28.41 -9.89
CA ARG A 256 27.29 -29.27 -9.13
C ARG A 256 27.66 -30.51 -9.91
#